data_7c45af2634b5149afa51eb1e9dc88590
#
_entry.id   7c45af2634b5149afa51eb1e9dc88590
#
_cell.length_a   1.000
_cell.length_b   1.000
_cell.length_c   1.000
_cell.angle_alpha   90.00
_cell.angle_beta   90.00
_cell.angle_gamma   90.00
#
_symmetry.space_group_name_H-M   'P 1'
#
loop_
_entity.id
_entity.type
_entity.pdbx_description
1 polymer ?
#
loop_
_entity_poly.entity_id
_entity_poly.type
_entity_poly.pdbx_seq_one_letter_code
_entity_poly.pdbx_strand_id
1 'polypeptide(L)'
;KQAMDYLKAVPNSIIQFDPLNPKYLDVLFKMFLHPLESMGVDFFWNDSTGDMDITKLWALNHYMYLDSGKNSNKRPMILARGGVLAPHRYPVLYGGSSEISWKNLKELPFMYLNAANIGVSWWSHDVGGNHGGIEDGELYLRYVQLSTFGPILRFHGARGKYYKKEPWVWDAKTESITADYLRLRHRLIPYIYTEAYNYTRAGTPLIQPFYYNYMWVYDDDLYKNQYYFGSQLLVCPILEPKDPVMNRTIHRFFVPDGVWYDLVTGKKFPGNKKYISFFREDDYPVFAHAGSIIPFSNRSDYNNIGLPTDLEIQIFPGVSNTYTLFEDDGITSLYKEGYYLKTSIDYNYLRNNYTVIIRSIDGKSGIVPERRNYKMVFRNTKQADSVTVYFNAEKLQSNNYVDGNDFIVEVSGVPTIGQLTINCKGKDIEIDAVRLINDDLESILVDLKINTYLKEEIDSIIFGDLSYE
;
A
#
# COMPACT_ATOMS: atom_id res chain seq x y z
N LYS A 1 31.36 18.31 26.48
CA LYS A 1 32.72 18.38 27.00
C LYS A 1 33.44 17.03 26.89
N GLN A 2 32.93 15.95 27.49
CA GLN A 2 33.52 14.59 27.43
C GLN A 2 33.81 14.11 26.00
N ALA A 3 32.86 14.30 25.06
CA ALA A 3 33.05 13.93 23.66
C ALA A 3 34.19 14.70 23.00
N MET A 4 34.30 15.98 23.29
CA MET A 4 35.40 16.85 22.75
C MET A 4 36.74 16.45 23.34
N ASP A 5 36.80 16.18 24.64
CA ASP A 5 38.03 15.72 25.30
C ASP A 5 38.49 14.37 24.71
N TYR A 6 37.56 13.43 24.51
CA TYR A 6 37.86 12.11 23.91
C TYR A 6 38.36 12.22 22.46
N LEU A 7 37.74 13.08 21.66
CA LEU A 7 38.16 13.35 20.27
C LEU A 7 39.35 14.28 20.15
N LYS A 8 39.86 14.80 21.27
CA LYS A 8 40.92 15.84 21.29
C LYS A 8 40.55 17.09 20.46
N ALA A 9 39.26 17.41 20.44
CA ALA A 9 38.75 18.57 19.73
C ALA A 9 39.01 19.88 20.54
N VAL A 10 39.16 20.97 19.83
CA VAL A 10 39.31 22.29 20.48
C VAL A 10 38.03 22.64 21.25
N PRO A 11 38.10 23.07 22.52
CA PRO A 11 36.92 23.45 23.28
C PRO A 11 36.07 24.48 22.54
N ASN A 12 34.76 24.27 22.52
CA ASN A 12 33.76 25.10 21.83
C ASN A 12 33.85 25.10 20.30
N SER A 13 34.66 24.26 19.66
CA SER A 13 34.65 24.04 18.22
C SER A 13 33.48 23.10 17.83
N ILE A 14 33.06 23.17 16.56
CA ILE A 14 32.17 22.19 15.95
C ILE A 14 32.96 20.92 15.72
N ILE A 15 32.45 19.78 16.22
CA ILE A 15 33.02 18.47 15.92
C ILE A 15 32.74 18.20 14.42
N GLN A 16 33.81 18.02 13.67
CA GLN A 16 33.71 17.72 12.25
C GLN A 16 33.09 16.34 12.04
N PHE A 17 32.15 16.26 11.11
CA PHE A 17 31.53 14.99 10.71
C PHE A 17 32.56 14.07 10.05
N ASP A 18 32.86 12.95 10.70
CA ASP A 18 33.87 12.00 10.23
C ASP A 18 33.50 10.54 10.59
N PRO A 19 32.51 9.94 9.94
CA PRO A 19 32.08 8.57 10.20
C PRO A 19 33.09 7.49 9.74
N LEU A 20 34.15 7.88 9.07
CA LEU A 20 35.28 7.00 8.76
C LEU A 20 36.25 6.84 9.94
N ASN A 21 36.15 7.71 10.93
CA ASN A 21 36.97 7.66 12.13
C ASN A 21 36.29 6.83 13.21
N PRO A 22 36.87 5.67 13.64
CA PRO A 22 36.28 4.82 14.67
C PRO A 22 36.02 5.55 16.01
N LYS A 23 36.85 6.51 16.38
CA LYS A 23 36.65 7.32 17.60
C LYS A 23 35.43 8.22 17.49
N TYR A 24 35.18 8.78 16.30
CA TYR A 24 33.98 9.57 16.05
C TYR A 24 32.71 8.70 16.20
N LEU A 25 32.72 7.52 15.60
CA LEU A 25 31.60 6.58 15.71
C LEU A 25 31.38 6.12 17.16
N ASP A 26 32.45 5.86 17.90
CA ASP A 26 32.35 5.49 19.31
C ASP A 26 31.68 6.58 20.15
N VAL A 27 32.04 7.84 19.92
CA VAL A 27 31.40 9.00 20.56
C VAL A 27 29.92 9.12 20.11
N LEU A 28 29.67 9.03 18.81
CA LEU A 28 28.31 9.12 18.26
C LEU A 28 27.39 8.08 18.91
N PHE A 29 27.79 6.83 18.94
CA PHE A 29 26.98 5.77 19.49
C PHE A 29 26.86 5.85 21.01
N LYS A 30 27.96 5.86 21.74
CA LYS A 30 27.95 5.75 23.21
C LYS A 30 27.46 7.00 23.92
N MET A 31 27.75 8.19 23.36
CA MET A 31 27.42 9.44 24.03
C MET A 31 26.14 10.13 23.51
N PHE A 32 25.65 9.76 22.34
CA PHE A 32 24.46 10.38 21.75
C PHE A 32 23.35 9.37 21.45
N LEU A 33 23.60 8.32 20.67
CA LEU A 33 22.52 7.47 20.18
C LEU A 33 22.04 6.45 21.22
N HIS A 34 22.93 5.73 21.89
CA HIS A 34 22.56 4.73 22.91
C HIS A 34 21.80 5.32 24.10
N PRO A 35 22.13 6.51 24.62
CA PRO A 35 21.27 7.16 25.63
C PRO A 35 19.85 7.44 25.13
N LEU A 36 19.66 7.85 23.87
CA LEU A 36 18.35 8.09 23.28
C LEU A 36 17.59 6.77 23.07
N GLU A 37 18.26 5.71 22.61
CA GLU A 37 17.67 4.36 22.53
C GLU A 37 17.19 3.88 23.90
N SER A 38 17.98 4.10 24.96
CA SER A 38 17.58 3.73 26.33
C SER A 38 16.36 4.52 26.85
N MET A 39 16.08 5.67 26.25
CA MET A 39 14.89 6.49 26.52
C MET A 39 13.68 6.11 25.66
N GLY A 40 13.81 5.14 24.73
CA GLY A 40 12.73 4.61 23.92
C GLY A 40 12.75 4.99 22.45
N VAL A 41 13.86 5.49 21.91
CA VAL A 41 14.02 5.69 20.47
C VAL A 41 14.20 4.35 19.77
N ASP A 42 13.35 4.05 18.78
CA ASP A 42 13.35 2.79 18.05
C ASP A 42 14.30 2.77 16.87
N PHE A 43 14.43 3.89 16.15
CA PHE A 43 15.34 4.04 15.02
C PHE A 43 15.72 5.52 14.79
N PHE A 44 16.75 5.75 14.01
CA PHE A 44 17.24 7.09 13.70
C PHE A 44 17.09 7.42 12.23
N TRP A 45 16.93 8.71 11.95
CA TRP A 45 16.93 9.27 10.61
C TRP A 45 18.26 9.94 10.30
N ASN A 46 18.99 9.38 9.33
CA ASN A 46 20.22 9.95 8.79
C ASN A 46 19.88 10.89 7.64
N ASP A 47 19.72 12.16 7.94
CA ASP A 47 19.53 13.18 6.91
C ASP A 47 20.88 13.67 6.35
N SER A 48 20.85 14.46 5.29
CA SER A 48 22.02 15.04 4.63
C SER A 48 22.84 15.91 5.58
N THR A 49 24.14 15.77 5.51
CA THR A 49 25.11 16.50 6.32
C THR A 49 25.69 17.72 5.62
N GLY A 50 25.06 18.24 4.58
CA GLY A 50 25.55 19.42 3.83
C GLY A 50 26.77 19.14 2.93
N ASP A 51 27.67 18.31 3.40
CA ASP A 51 28.86 17.86 2.66
C ASP A 51 28.62 16.43 2.21
N MET A 52 28.07 16.28 1.00
CA MET A 52 27.62 14.98 0.42
C MET A 52 28.81 14.09 0.01
N ASP A 53 29.75 13.85 0.93
CA ASP A 53 30.73 12.78 0.72
C ASP A 53 30.02 11.42 0.81
N ILE A 54 29.85 10.83 -0.35
CA ILE A 54 29.21 9.55 -0.61
C ILE A 54 29.77 8.44 0.28
N THR A 55 31.11 8.43 0.48
CA THR A 55 31.80 7.43 1.28
C THR A 55 31.45 7.56 2.77
N LYS A 56 31.38 8.81 3.25
CA LYS A 56 31.01 9.10 4.63
C LYS A 56 29.56 8.74 4.91
N LEU A 57 28.64 9.07 3.98
CA LEU A 57 27.24 8.72 4.12
C LEU A 57 27.03 7.20 4.10
N TRP A 58 27.73 6.51 3.21
CA TRP A 58 27.69 5.04 3.17
C TRP A 58 28.19 4.41 4.48
N ALA A 59 29.31 4.89 5.00
CA ALA A 59 29.88 4.39 6.26
C ALA A 59 28.92 4.66 7.43
N LEU A 60 28.33 5.85 7.51
CA LEU A 60 27.35 6.17 8.53
C LEU A 60 26.15 5.23 8.48
N ASN A 61 25.55 5.06 7.31
CA ASN A 61 24.40 4.17 7.13
C ASN A 61 24.73 2.72 7.50
N HIS A 62 25.91 2.25 7.08
CA HIS A 62 26.38 0.90 7.39
C HIS A 62 26.48 0.66 8.91
N TYR A 63 27.23 1.51 9.60
CA TYR A 63 27.46 1.32 11.03
C TYR A 63 26.23 1.60 11.87
N MET A 64 25.41 2.58 11.53
CA MET A 64 24.15 2.86 12.24
C MET A 64 23.15 1.72 12.05
N TYR A 65 23.05 1.17 10.85
CA TYR A 65 22.20 0.01 10.60
C TYR A 65 22.64 -1.20 11.43
N LEU A 66 23.91 -1.54 11.42
CA LEU A 66 24.44 -2.64 12.22
C LEU A 66 24.26 -2.41 13.73
N ASP A 67 24.55 -1.21 14.19
CA ASP A 67 24.38 -0.84 15.60
C ASP A 67 22.92 -0.91 16.05
N SER A 68 21.96 -0.47 15.21
CA SER A 68 20.54 -0.54 15.53
C SER A 68 20.02 -1.96 15.76
N GLY A 69 20.69 -2.97 15.21
CA GLY A 69 20.40 -4.40 15.40
C GLY A 69 21.35 -5.14 16.35
N LYS A 70 22.24 -4.44 17.09
CA LYS A 70 23.23 -5.04 17.97
C LYS A 70 22.65 -5.93 19.07
N ASN A 71 21.47 -5.57 19.54
CA ASN A 71 20.71 -6.37 20.49
C ASN A 71 19.80 -7.32 19.69
N SER A 72 20.02 -8.62 19.75
CA SER A 72 19.36 -9.67 18.96
C SER A 72 17.82 -9.65 19.02
N ASN A 73 17.24 -8.88 19.93
CA ASN A 73 15.79 -8.77 20.13
C ASN A 73 15.09 -7.77 19.19
N LYS A 74 15.84 -7.10 18.29
CA LYS A 74 15.30 -6.08 17.41
C LYS A 74 15.87 -6.22 15.99
N ARG A 75 15.04 -6.03 14.99
CA ARG A 75 15.50 -5.94 13.60
C ARG A 75 16.20 -4.61 13.37
N PRO A 76 17.34 -4.59 12.65
CA PRO A 76 18.00 -3.35 12.33
C PRO A 76 17.12 -2.50 11.40
N MET A 77 17.08 -1.20 11.67
CA MET A 77 16.35 -0.24 10.85
C MET A 77 16.97 1.15 10.96
N ILE A 78 17.07 1.85 9.85
CA ILE A 78 17.37 3.28 9.77
C ILE A 78 16.46 3.92 8.72
N LEU A 79 16.23 5.22 8.81
CA LEU A 79 15.76 6.04 7.70
C LEU A 79 16.95 6.86 7.21
N ALA A 80 17.36 6.69 5.96
CA ALA A 80 18.55 7.32 5.42
C ALA A 80 18.24 8.13 4.16
N ARG A 81 18.84 9.32 4.07
CA ARG A 81 18.77 10.12 2.86
C ARG A 81 19.70 9.57 1.80
N GLY A 82 19.16 9.33 0.61
CA GLY A 82 19.92 8.87 -0.53
C GLY A 82 20.46 7.46 -0.35
N GLY A 83 21.01 6.93 -1.41
CA GLY A 83 21.65 5.65 -1.40
C GLY A 83 22.68 5.62 -2.51
N VAL A 84 23.90 5.22 -2.20
CA VAL A 84 24.98 5.35 -3.15
C VAL A 84 25.46 4.00 -3.65
N LEU A 85 25.88 3.13 -2.75
CA LEU A 85 26.35 1.79 -3.09
C LEU A 85 25.55 0.77 -2.28
N ALA A 86 24.92 -0.17 -2.99
CA ALA A 86 24.13 -1.24 -2.37
C ALA A 86 23.12 -0.72 -1.30
N PRO A 87 22.34 0.33 -1.62
CA PRO A 87 21.48 1.03 -0.63
C PRO A 87 20.35 0.14 -0.12
N HIS A 88 19.96 -0.90 -0.86
CA HIS A 88 18.97 -1.90 -0.46
C HIS A 88 19.33 -2.63 0.84
N ARG A 89 20.60 -2.59 1.27
CA ARG A 89 21.07 -3.19 2.53
C ARG A 89 20.59 -2.44 3.77
N TYR A 90 20.22 -1.17 3.64
CA TYR A 90 19.97 -0.28 4.77
C TYR A 90 18.60 0.39 4.63
N PRO A 91 17.50 -0.37 4.74
CA PRO A 91 16.18 0.22 4.69
C PRO A 91 15.90 1.08 5.94
N VAL A 92 15.19 2.15 5.79
CA VAL A 92 14.39 2.71 4.68
C VAL A 92 15.17 3.83 4.00
N LEU A 93 14.98 4.07 2.71
CA LEU A 93 15.60 5.20 2.01
C LEU A 93 14.60 6.33 1.76
N TYR A 94 15.13 7.56 1.87
CA TYR A 94 14.40 8.81 1.66
C TYR A 94 14.98 9.59 0.47
N GLY A 95 14.09 10.03 -0.42
CA GLY A 95 14.47 10.67 -1.68
C GLY A 95 14.95 12.11 -1.60
N GLY A 96 14.87 12.72 -0.42
CA GLY A 96 15.16 14.15 -0.24
C GLY A 96 13.91 15.03 -0.29
N SER A 97 14.09 16.29 0.12
CA SER A 97 13.03 17.29 0.17
C SER A 97 12.60 17.72 -1.23
N SER A 98 11.33 17.92 -1.44
CA SER A 98 10.72 18.25 -2.74
C SER A 98 9.77 19.43 -2.64
N GLU A 99 9.56 20.12 -3.75
CA GLU A 99 8.61 21.21 -3.83
C GLU A 99 7.15 20.69 -3.75
N ILE A 100 6.26 21.44 -3.12
CA ILE A 100 4.82 21.20 -3.10
C ILE A 100 4.25 21.53 -4.47
N SER A 101 4.17 20.58 -5.38
CA SER A 101 3.75 20.83 -6.76
C SER A 101 3.26 19.58 -7.48
N TRP A 102 2.37 19.75 -8.46
CA TRP A 102 1.94 18.70 -9.38
C TRP A 102 3.13 18.13 -10.18
N LYS A 103 4.12 18.98 -10.49
CA LYS A 103 5.34 18.54 -11.16
C LYS A 103 6.09 17.50 -10.32
N ASN A 104 6.25 17.75 -9.03
CA ASN A 104 6.92 16.80 -8.15
C ASN A 104 6.10 15.50 -8.00
N LEU A 105 4.76 15.60 -7.86
CA LEU A 105 3.91 14.41 -7.80
C LEU A 105 4.10 13.50 -9.02
N LYS A 106 4.25 14.08 -10.23
CA LYS A 106 4.51 13.34 -11.47
C LYS A 106 5.85 12.59 -11.48
N GLU A 107 6.82 13.07 -10.75
CA GLU A 107 8.15 12.46 -10.68
C GLU A 107 8.21 11.26 -9.72
N LEU A 108 7.26 11.14 -8.78
CA LEU A 108 7.31 10.12 -7.74
C LEU A 108 7.19 8.68 -8.26
N PRO A 109 6.29 8.34 -9.19
CA PRO A 109 6.28 6.99 -9.75
C PRO A 109 7.60 6.63 -10.43
N PHE A 110 8.23 7.56 -11.15
CA PHE A 110 9.54 7.35 -11.73
C PHE A 110 10.60 7.03 -10.66
N MET A 111 10.57 7.74 -9.51
CA MET A 111 11.46 7.45 -8.38
C MET A 111 11.21 6.05 -7.80
N TYR A 112 9.95 5.66 -7.62
CA TYR A 112 9.59 4.30 -7.15
C TYR A 112 10.15 3.21 -8.07
N LEU A 113 9.96 3.37 -9.39
CA LEU A 113 10.36 2.39 -10.39
C LEU A 113 11.88 2.26 -10.47
N ASN A 114 12.60 3.39 -10.41
CA ASN A 114 14.07 3.36 -10.40
C ASN A 114 14.64 2.80 -9.10
N ALA A 115 14.03 3.10 -7.96
CA ALA A 115 14.42 2.49 -6.69
C ALA A 115 14.22 0.96 -6.73
N ALA A 116 13.11 0.50 -7.28
CA ALA A 116 12.85 -0.93 -7.50
C ALA A 116 13.91 -1.60 -8.38
N ASN A 117 14.33 -0.96 -9.47
CA ASN A 117 15.34 -1.48 -10.40
C ASN A 117 16.70 -1.73 -9.75
N ILE A 118 17.04 -1.00 -8.70
CA ILE A 118 18.29 -1.19 -7.94
C ILE A 118 18.10 -1.96 -6.64
N GLY A 119 16.94 -2.63 -6.47
CA GLY A 119 16.64 -3.44 -5.31
C GLY A 119 16.24 -2.64 -4.06
N VAL A 120 15.89 -1.37 -4.18
CA VAL A 120 15.39 -0.54 -3.09
C VAL A 120 13.86 -0.62 -3.03
N SER A 121 13.33 -1.59 -2.30
CA SER A 121 11.89 -1.76 -2.15
C SER A 121 11.26 -0.74 -1.20
N TRP A 122 12.01 -0.25 -0.21
CA TRP A 122 11.52 0.64 0.85
C TRP A 122 11.94 2.09 0.60
N TRP A 123 11.33 2.68 -0.41
CA TRP A 123 11.52 4.09 -0.77
C TRP A 123 10.49 4.98 -0.09
N SER A 124 10.94 6.09 0.47
CA SER A 124 10.11 7.12 1.12
C SER A 124 10.23 8.46 0.43
N HIS A 125 9.16 9.20 0.36
CA HIS A 125 9.11 10.62 0.00
C HIS A 125 8.26 11.40 1.00
N ASP A 126 8.27 12.72 0.91
CA ASP A 126 7.45 13.59 1.75
C ASP A 126 6.05 13.70 1.16
N VAL A 127 5.06 13.09 1.82
CA VAL A 127 3.66 13.13 1.39
C VAL A 127 3.14 14.56 1.48
N GLY A 128 2.61 15.06 0.35
CA GLY A 128 2.19 16.44 0.20
C GLY A 128 3.31 17.41 -0.18
N GLY A 129 4.51 16.92 -0.57
CA GLY A 129 5.71 17.72 -0.82
C GLY A 129 6.30 18.29 0.47
N ASN A 130 7.51 18.84 0.42
CA ASN A 130 8.25 19.31 1.60
C ASN A 130 8.14 20.83 1.80
N HIS A 131 8.46 21.63 0.79
CA HIS A 131 8.64 23.07 0.91
C HIS A 131 8.23 23.82 -0.36
N GLY A 132 8.15 25.13 -0.27
CA GLY A 132 7.82 25.99 -1.41
C GLY A 132 6.46 25.67 -2.02
N GLY A 133 6.28 26.05 -3.28
CA GLY A 133 5.08 25.71 -4.07
C GLY A 133 3.79 26.32 -3.55
N ILE A 134 2.69 25.73 -3.94
CA ILE A 134 1.32 26.14 -3.53
C ILE A 134 0.62 24.93 -2.93
N GLU A 135 0.18 25.06 -1.68
CA GLU A 135 -0.65 24.05 -1.04
C GLU A 135 -2.06 24.04 -1.65
N ASP A 136 -2.48 22.86 -2.06
CA ASP A 136 -3.77 22.60 -2.69
C ASP A 136 -4.34 21.28 -2.15
N GLY A 137 -5.64 21.28 -1.80
CA GLY A 137 -6.28 20.12 -1.19
C GLY A 137 -6.33 18.91 -2.11
N GLU A 138 -6.57 19.11 -3.42
CA GLU A 138 -6.57 18.03 -4.39
C GLU A 138 -5.15 17.45 -4.58
N LEU A 139 -4.14 18.32 -4.71
CA LEU A 139 -2.75 17.87 -4.79
C LEU A 139 -2.37 17.02 -3.57
N TYR A 140 -2.72 17.49 -2.37
CA TYR A 140 -2.47 16.77 -1.13
C TYR A 140 -3.13 15.38 -1.13
N LEU A 141 -4.41 15.29 -1.55
CA LEU A 141 -5.13 14.01 -1.67
C LEU A 141 -4.43 13.06 -2.66
N ARG A 142 -3.98 13.55 -3.82
CA ARG A 142 -3.29 12.69 -4.80
C ARG A 142 -1.94 12.17 -4.28
N TYR A 143 -1.22 12.95 -3.47
CA TYR A 143 -0.05 12.46 -2.74
C TYR A 143 -0.41 11.35 -1.74
N VAL A 144 -1.49 11.52 -0.97
CA VAL A 144 -1.95 10.50 -0.01
C VAL A 144 -2.35 9.21 -0.72
N GLN A 145 -3.12 9.32 -1.81
CA GLN A 145 -3.57 8.17 -2.60
C GLN A 145 -2.40 7.41 -3.22
N LEU A 146 -1.44 8.10 -3.84
CA LEU A 146 -0.22 7.48 -4.36
C LEU A 146 0.56 6.77 -3.25
N SER A 147 0.69 7.39 -2.08
CA SER A 147 1.46 6.85 -0.97
C SER A 147 0.77 5.69 -0.25
N THR A 148 -0.57 5.62 -0.30
CA THR A 148 -1.35 4.49 0.19
C THR A 148 -0.95 3.20 -0.54
N PHE A 149 -0.66 3.30 -1.83
CA PHE A 149 -0.14 2.22 -2.67
C PHE A 149 1.35 2.40 -3.00
N GLY A 150 2.07 3.04 -2.12
CA GLY A 150 3.53 3.20 -2.14
C GLY A 150 4.23 2.36 -1.07
N PRO A 151 5.56 2.25 -1.10
CA PRO A 151 6.27 1.46 -0.10
C PRO A 151 6.16 2.03 1.31
N ILE A 152 6.38 3.33 1.46
CA ILE A 152 6.30 4.06 2.74
C ILE A 152 5.34 5.23 2.60
N LEU A 153 4.41 5.34 3.54
CA LEU A 153 3.55 6.51 3.70
C LEU A 153 4.03 7.31 4.92
N ARG A 154 4.55 8.51 4.68
CA ARG A 154 5.12 9.37 5.71
C ARG A 154 4.84 10.83 5.42
N PHE A 155 4.06 11.47 6.27
CA PHE A 155 3.88 12.93 6.23
C PHE A 155 5.14 13.61 6.75
N HIS A 156 5.64 14.54 5.96
CA HIS A 156 6.77 15.38 6.36
C HIS A 156 6.77 16.68 5.56
N GLY A 157 7.24 17.75 6.16
CA GLY A 157 7.34 19.06 5.51
C GLY A 157 8.34 19.96 6.19
N ALA A 158 8.65 21.06 5.55
CA ALA A 158 9.48 22.11 6.11
C ALA A 158 8.82 22.71 7.37
N ARG A 159 9.65 23.31 8.20
CA ARG A 159 9.22 23.95 9.44
C ARG A 159 8.40 25.20 9.16
N GLY A 160 7.20 25.28 9.68
CA GLY A 160 6.38 26.49 9.64
C GLY A 160 4.87 26.21 9.58
N LYS A 161 4.08 27.19 10.02
CA LYS A 161 2.61 27.08 10.16
C LYS A 161 1.85 26.99 8.82
N TYR A 162 2.52 27.24 7.70
CA TYR A 162 1.90 27.23 6.37
C TYR A 162 2.06 25.90 5.63
N TYR A 163 2.84 24.95 6.19
CA TYR A 163 3.03 23.64 5.60
C TYR A 163 2.04 22.65 6.23
N LYS A 164 0.88 22.50 5.58
CA LYS A 164 -0.22 21.65 6.04
C LYS A 164 0.06 20.19 5.73
N LYS A 165 0.30 19.38 6.73
CA LYS A 165 0.53 17.94 6.58
C LYS A 165 -0.48 17.09 7.34
N GLU A 166 -1.01 17.61 8.44
CA GLU A 166 -2.02 16.94 9.24
C GLU A 166 -3.38 16.95 8.51
N PRO A 167 -4.11 15.82 8.46
CA PRO A 167 -5.40 15.74 7.77
C PRO A 167 -6.43 16.78 8.24
N TRP A 168 -6.49 17.04 9.54
CA TRP A 168 -7.47 17.92 10.19
C TRP A 168 -7.25 19.42 9.99
N VAL A 169 -6.17 19.84 9.32
CA VAL A 169 -5.95 21.26 8.98
C VAL A 169 -6.51 21.63 7.59
N TRP A 170 -7.05 20.65 6.87
CA TRP A 170 -7.71 20.82 5.60
C TRP A 170 -9.23 21.00 5.77
N ASP A 171 -9.94 21.22 4.69
CA ASP A 171 -11.41 21.18 4.71
C ASP A 171 -11.94 19.78 5.01
N ALA A 172 -13.21 19.71 5.44
CA ALA A 172 -13.84 18.46 5.89
C ALA A 172 -13.85 17.36 4.81
N LYS A 173 -13.94 17.72 3.53
CA LYS A 173 -13.90 16.75 2.44
C LYS A 173 -12.51 16.15 2.31
N THR A 174 -11.50 16.99 2.25
CA THR A 174 -10.08 16.57 2.16
C THR A 174 -9.68 15.72 3.37
N GLU A 175 -10.10 16.12 4.57
CA GLU A 175 -9.87 15.35 5.81
C GLU A 175 -10.52 13.97 5.74
N SER A 176 -11.79 13.89 5.35
CA SER A 176 -12.53 12.62 5.28
C SER A 176 -11.91 11.65 4.29
N ILE A 177 -11.62 12.11 3.08
CA ILE A 177 -10.98 11.27 2.04
C ILE A 177 -9.59 10.81 2.49
N THR A 178 -8.81 11.71 3.09
CA THR A 178 -7.48 11.36 3.64
C THR A 178 -7.61 10.26 4.69
N ALA A 179 -8.55 10.40 5.63
CA ALA A 179 -8.78 9.42 6.69
C ALA A 179 -9.14 8.03 6.11
N ASP A 180 -9.94 7.96 5.06
CA ASP A 180 -10.32 6.71 4.41
C ASP A 180 -9.12 6.01 3.76
N TYR A 181 -8.25 6.75 3.07
CA TYR A 181 -7.03 6.19 2.50
C TYR A 181 -6.01 5.77 3.56
N LEU A 182 -5.89 6.49 4.67
CA LEU A 182 -5.04 6.09 5.80
C LEU A 182 -5.55 4.81 6.45
N ARG A 183 -6.87 4.69 6.65
CA ARG A 183 -7.50 3.45 7.14
C ARG A 183 -7.29 2.29 6.18
N LEU A 184 -7.45 2.52 4.88
CA LEU A 184 -7.18 1.53 3.84
C LEU A 184 -5.71 1.06 3.91
N ARG A 185 -4.76 1.98 4.06
CA ARG A 185 -3.34 1.64 4.24
C ARG A 185 -3.09 0.76 5.45
N HIS A 186 -3.72 1.06 6.59
CA HIS A 186 -3.64 0.23 7.79
C HIS A 186 -4.23 -1.16 7.58
N ARG A 187 -5.38 -1.24 6.93
CA ARG A 187 -6.02 -2.53 6.62
C ARG A 187 -5.19 -3.39 5.68
N LEU A 188 -4.43 -2.79 4.77
CA LEU A 188 -3.54 -3.49 3.82
C LEU A 188 -2.24 -4.01 4.46
N ILE A 189 -1.95 -3.77 5.72
CA ILE A 189 -0.69 -4.20 6.37
C ILE A 189 -0.42 -5.71 6.20
N PRO A 190 -1.36 -6.65 6.39
CA PRO A 190 -1.11 -8.07 6.18
C PRO A 190 -0.65 -8.40 4.75
N TYR A 191 -1.25 -7.75 3.76
CA TYR A 191 -0.85 -7.85 2.36
C TYR A 191 0.57 -7.29 2.13
N ILE A 192 0.80 -6.04 2.53
CA ILE A 192 2.08 -5.34 2.35
C ILE A 192 3.21 -6.09 3.06
N TYR A 193 2.96 -6.59 4.27
CA TYR A 193 3.95 -7.33 5.04
C TYR A 193 4.32 -8.67 4.40
N THR A 194 3.34 -9.36 3.83
CA THR A 194 3.57 -10.59 3.06
C THR A 194 4.40 -10.30 1.80
N GLU A 195 4.10 -9.24 1.06
CA GLU A 195 4.88 -8.85 -0.12
C GLU A 195 6.30 -8.40 0.28
N ALA A 196 6.48 -7.81 1.46
CA ALA A 196 7.80 -7.55 2.04
C ALA A 196 8.60 -8.83 2.29
N TYR A 197 7.96 -9.86 2.80
CA TYR A 197 8.57 -11.17 2.95
C TYR A 197 8.96 -11.77 1.58
N ASN A 198 8.09 -11.69 0.59
CA ASN A 198 8.37 -12.14 -0.78
C ASN A 198 9.57 -11.41 -1.37
N TYR A 199 9.70 -10.11 -1.12
CA TYR A 199 10.89 -9.35 -1.51
C TYR A 199 12.17 -9.91 -0.90
N THR A 200 12.19 -10.24 0.40
CA THR A 200 13.38 -10.80 1.06
C THR A 200 13.76 -12.19 0.55
N ARG A 201 12.80 -12.95 0.01
CA ARG A 201 13.02 -14.33 -0.46
C ARG A 201 13.34 -14.43 -1.95
N ALA A 202 12.67 -13.63 -2.77
CA ALA A 202 12.74 -13.70 -4.22
C ALA A 202 13.39 -12.46 -4.86
N GLY A 203 13.64 -11.40 -4.09
CA GLY A 203 14.13 -10.13 -4.62
C GLY A 203 13.06 -9.33 -5.38
N THR A 204 11.80 -9.76 -5.35
CA THR A 204 10.70 -9.08 -6.06
C THR A 204 10.24 -7.87 -5.24
N PRO A 205 10.49 -6.63 -5.68
CA PRO A 205 10.13 -5.44 -4.90
C PRO A 205 8.61 -5.28 -4.77
N LEU A 206 8.17 -4.55 -3.74
CA LEU A 206 6.75 -4.24 -3.53
C LEU A 206 6.17 -3.45 -4.71
N ILE A 207 6.93 -2.49 -5.21
CA ILE A 207 6.61 -1.77 -6.46
C ILE A 207 7.32 -2.46 -7.61
N GLN A 208 6.56 -2.99 -8.56
CA GLN A 208 7.14 -3.62 -9.74
C GLN A 208 6.82 -2.79 -10.98
N PRO A 209 7.85 -2.40 -11.74
CA PRO A 209 7.65 -1.65 -12.97
C PRO A 209 6.72 -2.37 -13.94
N PHE A 210 5.72 -1.67 -14.42
CA PHE A 210 4.76 -2.24 -15.38
C PHE A 210 5.45 -2.62 -16.70
N TYR A 211 6.49 -1.90 -17.09
CA TYR A 211 7.27 -2.17 -18.30
C TYR A 211 8.09 -3.48 -18.24
N TYR A 212 8.19 -4.16 -17.10
CA TYR A 212 8.79 -5.49 -17.06
C TYR A 212 8.02 -6.50 -17.93
N ASN A 213 6.71 -6.36 -17.96
CA ASN A 213 5.84 -7.22 -18.76
C ASN A 213 5.39 -6.55 -20.07
N TYR A 214 5.34 -5.22 -20.12
CA TYR A 214 4.84 -4.42 -21.24
C TYR A 214 5.87 -3.35 -21.61
N MET A 215 6.97 -3.74 -22.26
CA MET A 215 8.12 -2.87 -22.55
C MET A 215 7.76 -1.58 -23.29
N TRP A 216 6.75 -1.62 -24.18
CA TRP A 216 6.29 -0.45 -24.93
C TRP A 216 5.77 0.69 -24.04
N VAL A 217 5.36 0.37 -22.82
CA VAL A 217 4.86 1.36 -21.85
C VAL A 217 5.98 2.31 -21.40
N TYR A 218 7.24 1.87 -21.43
CA TYR A 218 8.37 2.68 -20.94
C TYR A 218 8.49 4.03 -21.68
N ASP A 219 8.23 4.05 -22.98
CA ASP A 219 8.31 5.24 -23.84
C ASP A 219 6.96 5.96 -24.01
N ASP A 220 5.88 5.49 -23.37
CA ASP A 220 4.55 6.08 -23.49
C ASP A 220 4.20 6.91 -22.25
N ASP A 221 4.23 8.23 -22.38
CA ASP A 221 3.98 9.18 -21.28
C ASP A 221 2.62 9.00 -20.60
N LEU A 222 1.65 8.39 -21.29
CA LEU A 222 0.31 8.16 -20.74
C LEU A 222 0.25 6.97 -19.78
N TYR A 223 1.15 5.97 -19.96
CA TYR A 223 1.05 4.70 -19.22
C TYR A 223 2.32 4.34 -18.45
N LYS A 224 3.45 5.00 -18.68
CA LYS A 224 4.77 4.68 -18.07
C LYS A 224 4.79 4.72 -16.55
N ASN A 225 3.87 5.45 -15.94
CA ASN A 225 3.78 5.63 -14.50
C ASN A 225 2.96 4.54 -13.78
N GLN A 226 2.35 3.60 -14.54
CA GLN A 226 1.64 2.47 -13.97
C GLN A 226 2.63 1.48 -13.36
N TYR A 227 2.18 0.81 -12.30
CA TYR A 227 3.01 -0.19 -11.62
C TYR A 227 2.17 -1.26 -10.93
N TYR A 228 2.76 -2.42 -10.71
CA TYR A 228 2.17 -3.42 -9.82
C TYR A 228 2.56 -3.12 -8.38
N PHE A 229 1.58 -3.20 -7.49
CA PHE A 229 1.76 -3.08 -6.04
C PHE A 229 1.61 -4.47 -5.43
N GLY A 230 2.74 -5.12 -5.13
CA GLY A 230 2.77 -6.53 -4.80
C GLY A 230 2.32 -7.43 -5.95
N SER A 231 1.82 -8.61 -5.60
CA SER A 231 1.46 -9.66 -6.56
C SER A 231 0.02 -9.60 -7.06
N GLN A 232 -0.87 -8.81 -6.43
CA GLN A 232 -2.31 -8.86 -6.69
C GLN A 232 -2.89 -7.58 -7.31
N LEU A 233 -2.19 -6.45 -7.22
CA LEU A 233 -2.75 -5.13 -7.55
C LEU A 233 -1.98 -4.43 -8.67
N LEU A 234 -2.72 -3.74 -9.54
CA LEU A 234 -2.22 -2.77 -10.52
C LEU A 234 -2.64 -1.37 -10.11
N VAL A 235 -1.71 -0.43 -10.06
CA VAL A 235 -1.95 0.98 -9.74
C VAL A 235 -1.73 1.84 -10.98
N CYS A 236 -2.70 2.68 -11.29
CA CYS A 236 -2.65 3.63 -12.40
C CYS A 236 -2.73 5.07 -11.84
N PRO A 237 -1.63 5.63 -11.34
CA PRO A 237 -1.65 6.82 -10.50
C PRO A 237 -2.18 8.06 -11.22
N ILE A 238 -3.05 8.81 -10.54
CA ILE A 238 -3.53 10.12 -11.00
C ILE A 238 -2.50 11.17 -10.60
N LEU A 239 -1.94 11.86 -11.59
CA LEU A 239 -0.82 12.80 -11.45
C LEU A 239 -1.12 14.19 -11.99
N GLU A 240 -2.36 14.44 -12.37
CA GLU A 240 -2.87 15.68 -12.92
C GLU A 240 -4.07 16.18 -12.12
N PRO A 241 -4.26 17.50 -12.03
CA PRO A 241 -5.45 18.06 -11.41
C PRO A 241 -6.73 17.70 -12.20
N LYS A 242 -7.85 17.85 -11.54
CA LYS A 242 -9.16 17.72 -12.19
C LYS A 242 -9.38 18.84 -13.21
N ASP A 243 -10.09 18.50 -14.26
CA ASP A 243 -10.61 19.49 -15.21
C ASP A 243 -11.63 20.40 -14.52
N PRO A 244 -11.54 21.73 -14.66
CA PRO A 244 -12.42 22.66 -13.94
C PRO A 244 -13.88 22.60 -14.40
N VAL A 245 -14.15 22.17 -15.63
CA VAL A 245 -15.51 22.03 -16.19
C VAL A 245 -16.07 20.66 -15.87
N MET A 246 -15.30 19.60 -16.12
CA MET A 246 -15.69 18.23 -15.79
C MET A 246 -15.81 18.00 -14.27
N ASN A 247 -15.10 18.79 -13.46
CA ASN A 247 -14.96 18.62 -12.03
C ASN A 247 -14.47 17.22 -11.63
N ARG A 248 -13.78 16.57 -12.56
CA ARG A 248 -13.15 15.23 -12.44
C ARG A 248 -11.82 15.23 -13.16
N THR A 249 -10.92 14.36 -12.73
CA THR A 249 -9.67 14.11 -13.47
C THR A 249 -9.96 13.19 -14.65
N ILE A 250 -9.61 13.64 -15.85
CA ILE A 250 -9.65 12.81 -17.07
C ILE A 250 -8.37 12.00 -17.09
N HIS A 251 -8.48 10.70 -16.89
CA HIS A 251 -7.31 9.84 -16.76
C HIS A 251 -7.30 8.70 -17.79
N ARG A 252 -6.11 8.45 -18.34
CA ARG A 252 -5.86 7.36 -19.28
C ARG A 252 -5.02 6.28 -18.63
N PHE A 253 -5.42 5.03 -18.82
CA PHE A 253 -4.69 3.89 -18.29
C PHE A 253 -4.83 2.67 -19.21
N PHE A 254 -3.87 1.77 -19.12
CA PHE A 254 -3.89 0.49 -19.82
C PHE A 254 -4.11 -0.63 -18.82
N VAL A 255 -5.11 -1.46 -19.09
CA VAL A 255 -5.39 -2.67 -18.31
C VAL A 255 -4.71 -3.85 -19.04
N PRO A 256 -3.80 -4.60 -18.37
CA PRO A 256 -3.08 -5.70 -19.00
C PRO A 256 -4.01 -6.90 -19.30
N ASP A 257 -3.48 -7.91 -19.95
CA ASP A 257 -4.25 -9.10 -20.32
C ASP A 257 -4.99 -9.72 -19.13
N GLY A 258 -6.11 -10.39 -19.42
CA GLY A 258 -7.00 -10.98 -18.41
C GLY A 258 -8.20 -10.12 -18.07
N VAL A 259 -8.76 -10.34 -16.89
CA VAL A 259 -9.88 -9.58 -16.33
C VAL A 259 -9.42 -8.92 -15.03
N TRP A 260 -9.77 -7.65 -14.90
CA TRP A 260 -9.40 -6.84 -13.74
C TRP A 260 -10.63 -6.20 -13.12
N TYR A 261 -10.58 -5.93 -11.84
CA TYR A 261 -11.66 -5.34 -11.08
C TYR A 261 -11.13 -4.12 -10.33
N ASP A 262 -11.85 -3.02 -10.39
CA ASP A 262 -11.57 -1.88 -9.51
C ASP A 262 -11.65 -2.33 -8.05
N LEU A 263 -10.62 -2.02 -7.28
CA LEU A 263 -10.46 -2.51 -5.91
C LEU A 263 -11.60 -2.05 -4.98
N VAL A 264 -12.08 -0.83 -5.17
CA VAL A 264 -13.10 -0.23 -4.31
C VAL A 264 -14.50 -0.57 -4.80
N THR A 265 -14.79 -0.28 -6.07
CA THR A 265 -16.15 -0.40 -6.63
C THR A 265 -16.49 -1.81 -7.10
N GLY A 266 -15.50 -2.67 -7.32
CA GLY A 266 -15.69 -3.98 -7.93
C GLY A 266 -16.03 -3.94 -9.43
N LYS A 267 -16.05 -2.77 -10.08
CA LYS A 267 -16.32 -2.67 -11.52
C LYS A 267 -15.32 -3.46 -12.33
N LYS A 268 -15.82 -4.25 -13.31
CA LYS A 268 -15.04 -5.13 -14.15
C LYS A 268 -14.46 -4.40 -15.37
N PHE A 269 -13.19 -4.60 -15.61
CA PHE A 269 -12.44 -4.08 -16.75
C PHE A 269 -11.83 -5.23 -17.55
N PRO A 270 -12.35 -5.54 -18.74
CA PRO A 270 -11.68 -6.44 -19.66
C PRO A 270 -10.28 -5.96 -20.00
N GLY A 271 -9.31 -6.88 -19.97
CA GLY A 271 -7.91 -6.55 -20.18
C GLY A 271 -7.49 -6.40 -21.64
N ASN A 272 -6.18 -6.19 -21.82
CA ASN A 272 -5.52 -5.86 -23.08
C ASN A 272 -6.14 -4.63 -23.78
N LYS A 273 -6.47 -3.61 -22.97
CA LYS A 273 -7.24 -2.46 -23.46
C LYS A 273 -6.80 -1.16 -22.80
N LYS A 274 -6.78 -0.10 -23.60
CA LYS A 274 -6.60 1.29 -23.16
C LYS A 274 -7.95 1.88 -22.79
N TYR A 275 -8.00 2.55 -21.62
CA TYR A 275 -9.20 3.19 -21.09
C TYR A 275 -8.99 4.68 -20.93
N ILE A 276 -10.10 5.42 -21.04
CA ILE A 276 -10.24 6.80 -20.55
C ILE A 276 -11.35 6.76 -19.52
N SER A 277 -11.10 7.31 -18.35
CA SER A 277 -12.10 7.40 -17.28
C SER A 277 -12.00 8.73 -16.54
N PHE A 278 -13.03 9.01 -15.73
CA PHE A 278 -13.25 10.31 -15.11
C PHE A 278 -13.38 10.10 -13.61
N PHE A 279 -12.35 10.50 -12.87
CA PHE A 279 -12.20 10.22 -11.45
C PHE A 279 -12.50 11.44 -10.59
N ARG A 280 -13.34 11.27 -9.57
CA ARG A 280 -13.51 12.23 -8.49
C ARG A 280 -12.27 12.30 -7.61
N GLU A 281 -12.24 13.23 -6.66
CA GLU A 281 -11.12 13.36 -5.73
C GLU A 281 -11.00 12.16 -4.76
N ASP A 282 -12.11 11.49 -4.45
CA ASP A 282 -12.18 10.29 -3.64
C ASP A 282 -11.88 8.99 -4.43
N ASP A 283 -11.98 9.02 -5.75
CA ASP A 283 -11.68 7.89 -6.62
C ASP A 283 -10.20 7.80 -6.96
N TYR A 284 -9.66 6.58 -6.97
CA TYR A 284 -8.28 6.32 -7.38
C TYR A 284 -8.16 4.96 -8.08
N PRO A 285 -7.64 4.89 -9.32
CA PRO A 285 -7.65 3.67 -10.11
C PRO A 285 -6.61 2.65 -9.62
N VAL A 286 -7.08 1.68 -8.87
CA VAL A 286 -6.34 0.49 -8.44
C VAL A 286 -7.15 -0.73 -8.78
N PHE A 287 -6.55 -1.68 -9.46
CA PHE A 287 -7.23 -2.86 -9.97
C PHE A 287 -6.65 -4.15 -9.39
N ALA A 288 -7.54 -5.06 -9.00
CA ALA A 288 -7.21 -6.42 -8.64
C ALA A 288 -7.44 -7.34 -9.86
N HIS A 289 -6.53 -8.26 -10.15
CA HIS A 289 -6.76 -9.22 -11.23
C HIS A 289 -7.82 -10.27 -10.83
N ALA A 290 -8.44 -10.91 -11.80
CA ALA A 290 -9.33 -12.03 -11.54
C ALA A 290 -8.60 -13.10 -10.72
N GLY A 291 -9.26 -13.62 -9.69
CA GLY A 291 -8.69 -14.57 -8.74
C GLY A 291 -7.84 -13.94 -7.62
N SER A 292 -7.69 -12.62 -7.58
CA SER A 292 -6.94 -11.97 -6.50
C SER A 292 -7.45 -12.35 -5.12
N ILE A 293 -6.52 -12.59 -4.21
CA ILE A 293 -6.75 -12.90 -2.80
C ILE A 293 -5.98 -11.84 -1.99
N ILE A 294 -6.72 -10.96 -1.34
CA ILE A 294 -6.11 -9.82 -0.63
C ILE A 294 -6.50 -9.88 0.84
N PRO A 295 -5.54 -10.18 1.73
CA PRO A 295 -5.78 -10.15 3.18
C PRO A 295 -5.78 -8.71 3.70
N PHE A 296 -6.79 -8.39 4.52
CA PHE A 296 -6.95 -7.12 5.21
C PHE A 296 -7.04 -7.34 6.72
N SER A 297 -6.46 -6.43 7.48
CA SER A 297 -6.75 -6.32 8.90
C SER A 297 -8.06 -5.56 9.10
N ASN A 298 -8.91 -5.99 10.04
CA ASN A 298 -10.08 -5.21 10.46
C ASN A 298 -9.70 -4.01 11.35
N ARG A 299 -8.44 -3.90 11.74
CA ARG A 299 -7.95 -2.79 12.56
C ARG A 299 -7.52 -1.63 11.69
N SER A 300 -8.20 -0.51 11.81
CA SER A 300 -7.91 0.71 11.04
C SER A 300 -7.91 1.99 11.88
N ASP A 301 -8.24 1.89 13.15
CA ASP A 301 -8.61 3.02 14.02
C ASP A 301 -7.57 3.36 15.09
N TYR A 302 -6.46 2.61 15.18
CA TYR A 302 -5.36 2.89 16.10
C TYR A 302 -4.03 2.29 15.64
N ASN A 303 -2.91 2.81 16.15
CA ASN A 303 -1.56 2.48 15.70
C ASN A 303 -1.03 1.09 16.14
N ASN A 304 -1.82 0.31 16.88
CA ASN A 304 -1.39 -1.03 17.22
C ASN A 304 -1.54 -1.97 16.02
N ILE A 305 -0.43 -2.28 15.38
CA ILE A 305 -0.33 -3.18 14.21
C ILE A 305 -0.08 -4.65 14.60
N GLY A 306 -0.36 -5.02 15.85
CA GLY A 306 -0.28 -6.42 16.26
C GLY A 306 -1.06 -7.34 15.34
N LEU A 307 -0.67 -8.62 15.26
CA LEU A 307 -1.30 -9.59 14.37
C LEU A 307 -2.82 -9.65 14.60
N PRO A 308 -3.64 -9.55 13.54
CA PRO A 308 -5.08 -9.41 13.68
C PRO A 308 -5.73 -10.70 14.19
N THR A 309 -6.63 -10.58 15.17
CA THR A 309 -7.58 -11.62 15.54
C THR A 309 -8.73 -11.72 14.53
N ASP A 310 -9.06 -10.62 13.87
CA ASP A 310 -10.09 -10.50 12.86
C ASP A 310 -9.43 -10.25 11.51
N LEU A 311 -9.44 -11.26 10.64
CA LEU A 311 -8.82 -11.19 9.32
C LEU A 311 -9.92 -11.19 8.25
N GLU A 312 -9.96 -10.12 7.46
CA GLU A 312 -10.79 -10.05 6.26
C GLU A 312 -9.97 -10.52 5.06
N ILE A 313 -10.56 -11.35 4.20
CA ILE A 313 -9.94 -11.81 2.95
C ILE A 313 -10.89 -11.48 1.82
N GLN A 314 -10.48 -10.56 0.95
CA GLN A 314 -11.24 -10.23 -0.26
C GLN A 314 -10.78 -11.11 -1.43
N ILE A 315 -11.74 -11.69 -2.12
CA ILE A 315 -11.51 -12.61 -3.24
C ILE A 315 -12.30 -12.11 -4.45
N PHE A 316 -11.61 -11.94 -5.56
CA PHE A 316 -12.19 -11.52 -6.83
C PHE A 316 -12.48 -12.74 -7.71
N PRO A 317 -13.64 -12.83 -8.38
CA PRO A 317 -13.99 -13.99 -9.17
C PRO A 317 -13.15 -14.10 -10.46
N GLY A 318 -13.28 -15.23 -11.15
CA GLY A 318 -12.86 -15.41 -12.53
C GLY A 318 -11.81 -16.49 -12.77
N VAL A 319 -10.82 -16.67 -11.88
CA VAL A 319 -9.82 -17.74 -11.98
C VAL A 319 -9.43 -18.26 -10.60
N SER A 320 -8.95 -19.49 -10.55
CA SER A 320 -8.36 -20.07 -9.33
C SER A 320 -7.01 -19.45 -9.04
N ASN A 321 -6.69 -19.28 -7.75
CA ASN A 321 -5.44 -18.70 -7.30
C ASN A 321 -5.04 -19.23 -5.93
N THR A 322 -3.78 -19.07 -5.57
CA THR A 322 -3.24 -19.36 -4.24
C THR A 322 -2.43 -18.17 -3.76
N TYR A 323 -2.66 -17.74 -2.53
CA TYR A 323 -1.89 -16.71 -1.85
C TYR A 323 -1.33 -17.26 -0.55
N THR A 324 -0.06 -17.01 -0.27
CA THR A 324 0.57 -17.42 0.99
C THR A 324 0.78 -16.21 1.88
N LEU A 325 -0.03 -16.09 2.92
CA LEU A 325 0.09 -15.08 3.96
C LEU A 325 1.28 -15.42 4.86
N PHE A 326 2.17 -14.46 5.08
CA PHE A 326 3.30 -14.56 6.00
C PHE A 326 3.09 -13.66 7.22
N GLU A 327 3.31 -14.20 8.41
CA GLU A 327 3.14 -13.50 9.67
C GLU A 327 4.22 -13.88 10.67
N ASP A 328 4.78 -12.87 11.36
CA ASP A 328 5.67 -13.03 12.50
C ASP A 328 5.43 -11.88 13.50
N ASP A 329 6.27 -11.70 14.51
CA ASP A 329 6.08 -10.66 15.53
C ASP A 329 6.35 -9.22 15.03
N GLY A 330 6.87 -9.05 13.80
CA GLY A 330 7.19 -7.75 13.21
C GLY A 330 8.37 -7.00 13.86
N ILE A 331 8.95 -7.50 14.93
CA ILE A 331 9.91 -6.77 15.77
C ILE A 331 11.25 -7.50 15.85
N THR A 332 11.23 -8.78 16.25
CA THR A 332 12.44 -9.54 16.55
C THR A 332 12.99 -10.26 15.32
N SER A 333 14.20 -10.80 15.46
CA SER A 333 14.81 -11.68 14.46
C SER A 333 14.47 -13.17 14.66
N LEU A 334 13.51 -13.50 15.52
CA LEU A 334 13.11 -14.88 15.84
C LEU A 334 12.54 -15.64 14.63
N TYR A 335 12.07 -14.92 13.60
CA TYR A 335 11.67 -15.56 12.33
C TYR A 335 12.81 -16.41 11.72
N LYS A 336 14.08 -16.09 11.97
CA LYS A 336 15.24 -16.88 11.53
C LYS A 336 15.33 -18.25 12.23
N GLU A 337 14.69 -18.37 13.38
CA GLU A 337 14.60 -19.60 14.19
C GLU A 337 13.27 -20.34 13.95
N GLY A 338 12.48 -19.89 12.95
CA GLY A 338 11.21 -20.49 12.59
C GLY A 338 10.00 -19.94 13.35
N TYR A 339 10.15 -18.85 14.12
CA TYR A 339 9.03 -18.17 14.79
C TYR A 339 8.29 -17.26 13.81
N TYR A 340 7.52 -17.85 12.95
CA TYR A 340 6.59 -17.24 11.98
C TYR A 340 5.49 -18.25 11.66
N LEU A 341 4.45 -17.81 10.97
CA LEU A 341 3.46 -18.70 10.38
C LEU A 341 3.27 -18.34 8.90
N LYS A 342 3.26 -19.37 8.04
CA LYS A 342 2.77 -19.27 6.67
C LYS A 342 1.41 -19.95 6.57
N THR A 343 0.45 -19.22 6.05
CA THR A 343 -0.91 -19.69 5.82
C THR A 343 -1.20 -19.67 4.32
N SER A 344 -1.45 -20.82 3.71
CA SER A 344 -1.95 -20.91 2.34
C SER A 344 -3.43 -20.60 2.31
N ILE A 345 -3.83 -19.76 1.37
CA ILE A 345 -5.21 -19.44 1.03
C ILE A 345 -5.39 -19.86 -0.42
N ASP A 346 -6.03 -21.00 -0.63
CA ASP A 346 -6.26 -21.58 -1.95
C ASP A 346 -7.70 -21.27 -2.37
N TYR A 347 -7.89 -20.53 -3.44
CA TYR A 347 -9.19 -20.24 -4.05
C TYR A 347 -9.38 -21.10 -5.30
N ASN A 348 -10.29 -22.03 -5.26
CA ASN A 348 -10.70 -22.85 -6.40
C ASN A 348 -11.99 -22.27 -6.98
N TYR A 349 -11.87 -21.67 -8.13
CA TYR A 349 -12.95 -21.01 -8.84
C TYR A 349 -13.63 -21.94 -9.85
N LEU A 350 -14.92 -22.10 -9.68
CA LEU A 350 -15.85 -22.51 -10.72
C LEU A 350 -17.03 -21.52 -10.65
N ARG A 351 -17.54 -21.07 -11.79
CA ARG A 351 -18.54 -19.98 -11.88
C ARG A 351 -19.70 -20.08 -10.89
N ASN A 352 -20.14 -21.28 -10.56
CA ASN A 352 -21.25 -21.54 -9.64
C ASN A 352 -20.84 -22.25 -8.34
N ASN A 353 -19.54 -22.36 -8.10
CA ASN A 353 -19.00 -23.05 -6.93
C ASN A 353 -17.62 -22.51 -6.56
N TYR A 354 -17.56 -21.75 -5.48
CA TYR A 354 -16.31 -21.25 -4.93
C TYR A 354 -15.88 -22.10 -3.74
N THR A 355 -14.65 -22.59 -3.77
CA THR A 355 -14.05 -23.29 -2.64
C THR A 355 -12.82 -22.52 -2.18
N VAL A 356 -12.80 -22.14 -0.91
CA VAL A 356 -11.63 -21.54 -0.27
C VAL A 356 -11.10 -22.48 0.79
N ILE A 357 -9.79 -22.76 0.73
CA ILE A 357 -9.09 -23.59 1.71
C ILE A 357 -8.01 -22.72 2.34
N ILE A 358 -8.10 -22.53 3.66
CA ILE A 358 -7.12 -21.81 4.46
C ILE A 358 -6.44 -22.81 5.36
N ARG A 359 -5.11 -22.96 5.24
CA ARG A 359 -4.35 -23.94 6.03
C ARG A 359 -2.97 -23.40 6.41
N SER A 360 -2.54 -23.71 7.62
CA SER A 360 -1.15 -23.51 8.04
C SER A 360 -0.23 -24.49 7.29
N ILE A 361 0.84 -24.01 6.69
CA ILE A 361 1.75 -24.82 5.87
C ILE A 361 3.19 -24.86 6.38
N ASP A 362 3.63 -23.87 7.15
CA ASP A 362 5.00 -23.77 7.63
C ASP A 362 5.08 -22.80 8.83
N GLY A 363 6.03 -23.03 9.74
CA GLY A 363 6.31 -22.20 10.90
C GLY A 363 5.93 -22.84 12.24
N LYS A 364 5.99 -22.04 13.31
CA LYS A 364 5.71 -22.47 14.68
C LYS A 364 4.43 -21.87 15.21
N SER A 365 3.69 -22.62 16.02
CA SER A 365 2.55 -22.12 16.79
C SER A 365 2.97 -21.08 17.83
N GLY A 366 2.04 -20.26 18.30
CA GLY A 366 2.27 -19.29 19.38
C GLY A 366 2.76 -17.92 18.94
N ILE A 367 2.91 -17.67 17.63
CA ILE A 367 3.25 -16.35 17.06
C ILE A 367 1.96 -15.58 16.71
N VAL A 368 1.05 -16.26 16.05
CA VAL A 368 -0.26 -15.71 15.68
C VAL A 368 -1.30 -16.00 16.77
N PRO A 369 -2.42 -15.28 16.80
CA PRO A 369 -3.52 -15.64 17.70
C PRO A 369 -3.90 -17.11 17.57
N GLU A 370 -4.15 -17.79 18.69
CA GLU A 370 -4.55 -19.21 18.67
C GLU A 370 -5.84 -19.46 17.89
N ARG A 371 -6.73 -18.47 17.90
CA ARG A 371 -8.00 -18.47 17.17
C ARG A 371 -8.19 -17.15 16.45
N ARG A 372 -8.86 -17.22 15.30
CA ARG A 372 -9.23 -16.07 14.47
C ARG A 372 -10.68 -16.08 14.09
N ASN A 373 -11.18 -14.88 13.84
CA ASN A 373 -12.42 -14.66 13.10
C ASN A 373 -12.04 -14.35 11.65
N TYR A 374 -12.62 -15.08 10.72
CA TYR A 374 -12.43 -14.86 9.29
C TYR A 374 -13.68 -14.22 8.70
N LYS A 375 -13.50 -13.11 7.99
CA LYS A 375 -14.50 -12.49 7.14
C LYS A 375 -14.07 -12.66 5.70
N MET A 376 -14.72 -13.59 4.99
CA MET A 376 -14.50 -13.81 3.56
C MET A 376 -15.41 -12.89 2.79
N VAL A 377 -14.85 -12.06 1.91
CA VAL A 377 -15.59 -11.15 1.04
C VAL A 377 -15.44 -11.64 -0.39
N PHE A 378 -16.45 -12.36 -0.88
CA PHE A 378 -16.51 -12.76 -2.28
C PHE A 378 -17.06 -11.60 -3.09
N ARG A 379 -16.17 -10.89 -3.77
CA ARG A 379 -16.49 -9.70 -4.56
C ARG A 379 -17.38 -10.08 -5.75
N ASN A 380 -18.29 -9.19 -6.12
CA ASN A 380 -19.23 -9.40 -7.25
C ASN A 380 -19.94 -10.75 -7.21
N THR A 381 -20.46 -11.10 -6.05
CA THR A 381 -21.08 -12.40 -5.81
C THR A 381 -22.43 -12.21 -5.11
N LYS A 382 -23.49 -12.84 -5.68
CA LYS A 382 -24.83 -12.90 -5.08
C LYS A 382 -24.86 -13.86 -3.89
N GLN A 383 -25.94 -13.83 -3.16
CA GLN A 383 -26.26 -14.85 -2.15
C GLN A 383 -26.08 -16.25 -2.72
N ALA A 384 -25.23 -17.06 -2.11
CA ALA A 384 -25.10 -18.47 -2.47
C ALA A 384 -26.32 -19.29 -1.98
N ASP A 385 -26.73 -20.28 -2.77
CA ASP A 385 -27.84 -21.19 -2.41
C ASP A 385 -27.44 -22.08 -1.22
N SER A 386 -26.17 -22.41 -1.10
CA SER A 386 -25.64 -23.18 0.04
C SER A 386 -24.22 -22.76 0.39
N VAL A 387 -23.97 -22.66 1.69
CA VAL A 387 -22.63 -22.46 2.26
C VAL A 387 -22.34 -23.59 3.23
N THR A 388 -21.18 -24.21 3.08
CA THR A 388 -20.69 -25.19 4.05
C THR A 388 -19.29 -24.84 4.50
N VAL A 389 -19.08 -24.88 5.81
CA VAL A 389 -17.81 -24.54 6.44
C VAL A 389 -17.34 -25.72 7.29
N TYR A 390 -16.09 -26.10 7.10
CA TYR A 390 -15.46 -27.18 7.88
C TYR A 390 -14.09 -26.72 8.41
N PHE A 391 -13.82 -27.04 9.66
CA PHE A 391 -12.46 -27.01 10.19
C PHE A 391 -11.98 -28.45 10.39
N ASN A 392 -10.96 -28.84 9.64
CA ASN A 392 -10.58 -30.25 9.45
C ASN A 392 -11.81 -31.08 9.01
N ALA A 393 -12.31 -31.97 9.86
CA ALA A 393 -13.50 -32.77 9.59
C ALA A 393 -14.79 -32.27 10.31
N GLU A 394 -14.67 -31.25 11.16
CA GLU A 394 -15.76 -30.70 11.95
C GLU A 394 -16.50 -29.60 11.19
N LYS A 395 -17.83 -29.69 11.13
CA LYS A 395 -18.69 -28.67 10.53
C LYS A 395 -18.82 -27.49 11.47
N LEU A 396 -18.52 -26.27 10.96
CA LEU A 396 -18.69 -25.03 11.70
C LEU A 396 -19.95 -24.26 11.25
N GLN A 397 -20.45 -23.42 12.13
CA GLN A 397 -21.47 -22.43 11.81
C GLN A 397 -20.81 -21.20 11.17
N SER A 398 -21.54 -20.57 10.25
CA SER A 398 -21.13 -19.30 9.63
C SER A 398 -22.31 -18.35 9.56
N ASN A 399 -22.03 -17.05 9.61
CA ASN A 399 -22.96 -15.98 9.30
C ASN A 399 -22.75 -15.57 7.83
N ASN A 400 -23.85 -15.56 7.04
CA ASN A 400 -23.74 -15.29 5.61
C ASN A 400 -24.76 -14.23 5.20
N TYR A 401 -24.30 -13.20 4.50
CA TYR A 401 -25.14 -12.11 4.02
C TYR A 401 -24.54 -11.45 2.77
N VAL A 402 -25.34 -10.60 2.12
CA VAL A 402 -24.89 -9.77 1.00
C VAL A 402 -24.75 -8.33 1.47
N ASP A 403 -23.65 -7.68 1.08
CA ASP A 403 -23.38 -6.27 1.28
C ASP A 403 -23.05 -5.65 -0.09
N GLY A 404 -23.94 -4.82 -0.61
CA GLY A 404 -23.84 -4.34 -1.98
C GLY A 404 -23.82 -5.48 -3.01
N ASN A 405 -22.74 -5.54 -3.77
CA ASN A 405 -22.49 -6.60 -4.77
C ASN A 405 -21.62 -7.73 -4.23
N ASP A 406 -21.34 -7.78 -2.94
CA ASP A 406 -20.39 -8.72 -2.35
C ASP A 406 -21.10 -9.71 -1.44
N PHE A 407 -20.73 -10.98 -1.53
CA PHE A 407 -21.22 -12.02 -0.64
C PHE A 407 -20.24 -12.26 0.50
N ILE A 408 -20.73 -12.16 1.72
CA ILE A 408 -19.92 -12.24 2.93
C ILE A 408 -20.15 -13.56 3.63
N VAL A 409 -19.07 -14.23 4.04
CA VAL A 409 -19.10 -15.42 4.91
C VAL A 409 -18.20 -15.15 6.12
N GLU A 410 -18.80 -15.08 7.30
CA GLU A 410 -18.09 -14.89 8.56
C GLU A 410 -18.04 -16.18 9.36
N VAL A 411 -16.84 -16.53 9.85
CA VAL A 411 -16.59 -17.70 10.69
C VAL A 411 -15.74 -17.28 11.89
N SER A 412 -16.29 -17.47 13.09
CA SER A 412 -15.63 -17.01 14.32
C SER A 412 -14.94 -18.14 15.08
N GLY A 413 -13.87 -17.77 15.82
CA GLY A 413 -13.20 -18.65 16.75
C GLY A 413 -12.48 -19.85 16.12
N VAL A 414 -12.04 -19.73 14.87
CA VAL A 414 -11.36 -20.79 14.13
C VAL A 414 -9.91 -20.93 14.62
N PRO A 415 -9.45 -22.15 14.99
CA PRO A 415 -8.04 -22.37 15.28
C PRO A 415 -7.15 -22.00 14.09
N THR A 416 -6.02 -21.35 14.34
CA THR A 416 -5.09 -20.90 13.27
C THR A 416 -4.22 -22.04 12.73
N ILE A 417 -4.07 -23.11 13.50
CA ILE A 417 -3.35 -24.32 13.08
C ILE A 417 -4.37 -25.39 12.67
N GLY A 418 -4.33 -25.80 11.41
CA GLY A 418 -5.27 -26.75 10.80
C GLY A 418 -5.75 -26.25 9.44
N GLN A 419 -6.89 -26.77 9.00
CA GLN A 419 -7.47 -26.43 7.70
C GLN A 419 -8.92 -26.00 7.84
N LEU A 420 -9.21 -24.76 7.44
CA LEU A 420 -10.56 -24.24 7.23
C LEU A 420 -10.93 -24.41 5.76
N THR A 421 -12.10 -24.98 5.48
CA THR A 421 -12.64 -25.12 4.12
C THR A 421 -14.00 -24.47 4.05
N ILE A 422 -14.19 -23.56 3.11
CA ILE A 422 -15.44 -22.85 2.85
C ILE A 422 -15.89 -23.15 1.43
N ASN A 423 -17.12 -23.66 1.27
CA ASN A 423 -17.71 -23.92 -0.04
C ASN A 423 -18.98 -23.08 -0.19
N CYS A 424 -19.05 -22.31 -1.25
CA CYS A 424 -20.21 -21.50 -1.64
C CYS A 424 -20.73 -22.01 -3.00
N LYS A 425 -21.96 -22.47 -3.06
CA LYS A 425 -22.58 -23.02 -4.27
C LYS A 425 -23.90 -22.33 -4.55
N GLY A 426 -24.18 -22.10 -5.82
CA GLY A 426 -25.45 -21.58 -6.28
C GLY A 426 -25.57 -21.63 -7.80
N LYS A 427 -26.79 -21.45 -8.30
CA LYS A 427 -27.06 -21.62 -9.74
C LYS A 427 -26.48 -20.49 -10.62
N ASP A 428 -26.40 -19.26 -10.10
CA ASP A 428 -25.92 -18.07 -10.82
C ASP A 428 -25.46 -17.02 -9.80
N ILE A 429 -24.36 -17.33 -9.12
CA ILE A 429 -23.87 -16.51 -8.00
C ILE A 429 -22.94 -15.38 -8.42
N GLU A 430 -22.34 -15.43 -9.61
CA GLU A 430 -21.46 -14.37 -10.08
C GLU A 430 -22.26 -13.20 -10.63
N ILE A 431 -21.89 -11.99 -10.23
CA ILE A 431 -22.41 -10.75 -10.78
C ILE A 431 -21.49 -10.31 -11.92
N ASP A 432 -22.06 -10.12 -13.10
CA ASP A 432 -21.31 -9.47 -14.19
C ASP A 432 -21.24 -7.95 -13.95
N ALA A 433 -20.21 -7.53 -13.25
CA ALA A 433 -20.00 -6.14 -12.85
C ALA A 433 -19.36 -5.28 -13.98
N VAL A 434 -19.68 -5.58 -15.24
CA VAL A 434 -19.21 -4.77 -16.37
C VAL A 434 -19.64 -3.33 -16.17
N ARG A 435 -18.71 -2.41 -16.36
CA ARG A 435 -18.96 -0.98 -16.30
C ARG A 435 -20.00 -0.59 -17.34
N LEU A 436 -21.12 -0.03 -16.87
CA LEU A 436 -22.15 0.51 -17.72
C LEU A 436 -21.82 1.97 -18.08
N ILE A 437 -21.79 2.26 -19.38
CA ILE A 437 -21.47 3.63 -19.88
C ILE A 437 -22.52 4.62 -19.40
N ASN A 438 -23.79 4.24 -19.35
CA ASN A 438 -24.88 5.10 -18.93
C ASN A 438 -24.73 5.56 -17.46
N ASP A 439 -24.35 4.67 -16.55
CA ASP A 439 -24.09 5.03 -15.14
C ASP A 439 -22.96 6.05 -15.02
N ASP A 440 -21.92 5.88 -15.82
CA ASP A 440 -20.81 6.83 -15.85
C ASP A 440 -21.22 8.18 -16.44
N LEU A 441 -22.02 8.21 -17.50
CA LEU A 441 -22.50 9.44 -18.13
C LEU A 441 -23.40 10.24 -17.19
N GLU A 442 -24.36 9.58 -16.52
CA GLU A 442 -25.22 10.22 -15.52
C GLU A 442 -24.40 10.83 -14.39
N SER A 443 -23.49 10.03 -13.81
CA SER A 443 -22.61 10.48 -12.74
C SER A 443 -21.71 11.65 -13.16
N ILE A 444 -21.19 11.64 -14.39
CA ILE A 444 -20.40 12.75 -14.95
C ILE A 444 -21.27 14.01 -15.11
N LEU A 445 -22.48 13.86 -15.64
CA LEU A 445 -23.39 14.97 -15.87
C LEU A 445 -23.75 15.69 -14.55
N VAL A 446 -23.94 14.93 -13.46
CA VAL A 446 -24.14 15.49 -12.12
C VAL A 446 -22.98 16.41 -11.70
N ASP A 447 -21.74 15.98 -11.93
CA ASP A 447 -20.54 16.69 -11.48
C ASP A 447 -20.14 17.86 -12.38
N LEU A 448 -20.59 17.90 -13.65
CA LEU A 448 -20.25 18.97 -14.58
C LEU A 448 -20.59 20.37 -14.04
N LYS A 449 -19.65 21.28 -14.15
CA LYS A 449 -19.82 22.70 -13.79
C LYS A 449 -20.24 23.53 -15.01
N ILE A 450 -21.48 23.29 -15.48
CA ILE A 450 -22.11 24.01 -16.60
C ILE A 450 -23.47 24.53 -16.18
N ASN A 451 -24.09 25.33 -17.03
CA ASN A 451 -25.45 25.86 -16.82
C ASN A 451 -26.45 24.70 -16.60
N THR A 452 -27.35 24.84 -15.61
CA THR A 452 -28.32 23.79 -15.25
C THR A 452 -29.31 23.48 -16.39
N TYR A 453 -29.75 24.47 -17.15
CA TYR A 453 -30.60 24.23 -18.32
C TYR A 453 -29.90 23.39 -19.39
N LEU A 454 -28.60 23.62 -19.58
CA LEU A 454 -27.78 22.80 -20.49
C LEU A 454 -27.64 21.37 -19.96
N LYS A 455 -27.53 21.18 -18.64
CA LYS A 455 -27.53 19.82 -18.05
C LYS A 455 -28.86 19.11 -18.34
N GLU A 456 -30.01 19.77 -18.11
CA GLU A 456 -31.33 19.24 -18.38
C GLU A 456 -31.52 18.89 -19.86
N GLU A 457 -31.01 19.73 -20.76
CA GLU A 457 -31.05 19.46 -22.19
C GLU A 457 -30.21 18.24 -22.56
N ILE A 458 -28.96 18.12 -22.05
CA ILE A 458 -28.08 16.97 -22.27
C ILE A 458 -28.73 15.71 -21.69
N ASP A 459 -29.27 15.78 -20.47
CA ASP A 459 -29.94 14.67 -19.81
C ASP A 459 -31.14 14.17 -20.65
N SER A 460 -31.94 15.07 -21.16
CA SER A 460 -33.09 14.71 -22.01
C SER A 460 -32.67 14.10 -23.35
N ILE A 461 -31.53 14.49 -23.90
CA ILE A 461 -30.98 13.90 -25.13
C ILE A 461 -30.44 12.50 -24.88
N ILE A 462 -29.72 12.31 -23.77
CA ILE A 462 -29.02 11.03 -23.46
C ILE A 462 -30.02 10.01 -22.90
N PHE A 463 -30.92 10.41 -22.01
CA PHE A 463 -31.78 9.53 -21.23
C PHE A 463 -33.29 9.70 -21.51
N GLY A 464 -33.68 10.68 -22.32
CA GLY A 464 -35.09 10.98 -22.57
C GLY A 464 -35.81 9.99 -23.47
N ASP A 465 -35.11 9.20 -24.26
CA ASP A 465 -35.69 8.16 -25.11
C ASP A 465 -35.11 6.81 -24.74
N LEU A 466 -35.78 6.09 -23.84
CA LEU A 466 -35.42 4.74 -23.39
C LEU A 466 -35.52 3.68 -24.50
N SER A 467 -35.95 4.03 -25.71
CA SER A 467 -35.98 3.10 -26.86
C SER A 467 -34.58 2.76 -27.40
N TYR A 468 -33.55 3.42 -26.89
CA TYR A 468 -32.13 3.14 -27.20
C TYR A 468 -31.44 2.19 -26.19
N GLU A 469 -32.17 1.64 -25.22
CA GLU A 469 -31.65 0.61 -24.33
C GLU A 469 -31.40 -0.72 -25.05
#